data_44a1271b77c2b220d44d9da1ba9ff0af
#
_entry.id   44a1271b77c2b220d44d9da1ba9ff0af
#
_cell.length_a   1.000
_cell.length_b   1.000
_cell.length_c   1.000
_cell.angle_alpha   90.00
_cell.angle_beta   90.00
_cell.angle_gamma   90.00
#
_symmetry.space_group_name_H-M   'P 1'
#
loop_
_entity.id
_entity.type
_entity.pdbx_description
1 polymer ?
#
loop_
_entity_poly.entity_id
_entity_poly.type
_entity_poly.pdbx_seq_one_letter_code
_entity_poly.pdbx_strand_id
1 'polypeptide(L)'
;MAASEANEGAASWRAPLNRLEFATIRVHDLDIALEWYTRALDLQVVDKNQDLALLTCGGDHHVDLALRLDTQGTGRGLESYSFGIDGTQSLENLAATLRARGTEVKRVSVDLPAIDDAIRVETPTGVAFQIVASDERPTGVRNTARDQGVAPIDTDHMNLLAPDVKGYADWLGTTFGFATSDAVEGPDGWGAAWTHITAQHHDVAIMATDDPSTRLHHVAFLAEDLNHMGEIADRICSRGVDRCEWGIGKHGGLGANNFLYVKDPSNNRVEINSNMDENPFERPVEIYSADRFEKFISVWNFQPPPPGFELGS
;
A
#
# COMPACT_ATOMS: atom_id res chain seq x y z
N MET A 1 -24.03 -21.23 19.28
CA MET A 1 -22.85 -21.42 20.12
C MET A 1 -21.96 -22.44 19.44
N ALA A 2 -21.12 -22.00 18.49
CA ALA A 2 -20.00 -22.77 17.90
C ALA A 2 -19.20 -21.82 16.99
N ALA A 3 -18.55 -20.81 17.56
CA ALA A 3 -17.67 -19.93 16.80
C ALA A 3 -16.64 -19.24 17.72
N SER A 4 -15.98 -19.99 18.60
CA SER A 4 -14.97 -19.39 19.48
C SER A 4 -13.71 -20.22 19.71
N GLU A 5 -13.45 -21.28 18.94
CA GLU A 5 -12.27 -22.14 19.20
C GLU A 5 -11.17 -22.11 18.14
N ALA A 6 -11.24 -21.24 17.13
CA ALA A 6 -10.27 -21.27 16.00
C ALA A 6 -9.13 -20.23 16.09
N ASN A 7 -9.08 -19.38 17.12
CA ASN A 7 -8.09 -18.27 17.10
C ASN A 7 -7.17 -18.18 18.34
N GLU A 8 -7.13 -19.14 19.23
CA GLU A 8 -6.25 -19.08 20.41
C GLU A 8 -4.79 -19.53 20.15
N GLY A 9 -4.45 -20.03 18.98
CA GLY A 9 -3.12 -20.56 18.66
C GLY A 9 -2.21 -19.68 17.78
N ALA A 10 -2.75 -18.65 17.13
CA ALA A 10 -2.00 -17.85 16.15
C ALA A 10 -1.44 -16.52 16.70
N ALA A 11 -1.79 -16.14 17.90
CA ALA A 11 -1.57 -14.80 18.46
C ALA A 11 -0.17 -14.53 19.04
N SER A 12 0.86 -15.35 18.80
CA SER A 12 2.16 -15.14 19.47
C SER A 12 3.33 -14.78 18.55
N TRP A 13 3.22 -14.93 17.24
CA TRP A 13 4.32 -14.61 16.34
C TRP A 13 3.96 -13.51 15.35
N ARG A 14 4.84 -12.51 15.30
CA ARG A 14 4.76 -11.40 14.35
C ARG A 14 6.14 -11.18 13.75
N ALA A 15 6.19 -11.05 12.43
CA ALA A 15 7.40 -10.64 11.75
C ALA A 15 7.79 -9.22 12.20
N PRO A 16 9.08 -8.96 12.46
CA PRO A 16 9.54 -7.63 12.87
C PRO A 16 9.62 -6.68 11.67
N LEU A 17 8.53 -6.57 10.92
CA LEU A 17 8.41 -5.63 9.80
C LEU A 17 8.08 -4.24 10.35
N ASN A 18 8.68 -3.22 9.74
CA ASN A 18 8.54 -1.85 10.20
C ASN A 18 7.32 -1.16 9.58
N ARG A 19 7.33 -1.02 8.25
CA ARG A 19 6.28 -0.35 7.47
C ARG A 19 6.37 -0.73 6.00
N LEU A 20 5.40 -0.27 5.21
CA LEU A 20 5.53 -0.25 3.76
C LEU A 20 6.68 0.69 3.38
N GLU A 21 7.70 0.15 2.75
CA GLU A 21 8.91 0.88 2.40
C GLU A 21 8.75 1.55 1.02
N PHE A 22 8.30 0.79 0.02
CA PHE A 22 7.99 1.29 -1.31
C PHE A 22 7.11 0.30 -2.09
N ALA A 23 6.51 0.79 -3.17
CA ALA A 23 5.85 -0.02 -4.18
C ALA A 23 6.59 0.06 -5.51
N THR A 24 6.58 -1.03 -6.29
CA THR A 24 6.98 -1.02 -7.70
C THR A 24 5.74 -1.19 -8.58
N ILE A 25 5.42 -0.17 -9.35
CA ILE A 25 4.27 -0.19 -10.28
C ILE A 25 4.74 -0.13 -11.73
N ARG A 26 3.99 -0.78 -12.62
CA ARG A 26 4.24 -0.75 -14.06
C ARG A 26 3.56 0.43 -14.70
N VAL A 27 4.23 1.02 -15.68
CA VAL A 27 3.74 2.16 -16.45
C VAL A 27 3.93 1.93 -17.96
N HIS A 28 3.03 2.47 -18.77
CA HIS A 28 3.09 2.34 -20.23
C HIS A 28 4.25 3.10 -20.85
N ASP A 29 4.55 4.27 -20.29
CA ASP A 29 5.62 5.17 -20.74
C ASP A 29 6.29 5.76 -19.51
N LEU A 30 7.59 5.49 -19.38
CA LEU A 30 8.34 5.87 -18.17
C LEU A 30 8.55 7.39 -18.10
N ASP A 31 8.78 8.05 -19.24
CA ASP A 31 9.03 9.49 -19.26
C ASP A 31 7.75 10.28 -18.97
N ILE A 32 6.63 9.87 -19.55
CA ILE A 32 5.32 10.48 -19.27
C ILE A 32 4.91 10.27 -17.80
N ALA A 33 5.06 9.06 -17.28
CA ALA A 33 4.75 8.78 -15.88
C ALA A 33 5.66 9.58 -14.94
N LEU A 34 6.96 9.62 -15.20
CA LEU A 34 7.91 10.37 -14.40
C LEU A 34 7.60 11.87 -14.39
N GLU A 35 7.29 12.45 -15.57
CA GLU A 35 6.85 13.85 -15.65
C GLU A 35 5.59 14.09 -14.79
N TRP A 36 4.64 13.16 -14.83
CA TRP A 36 3.41 13.29 -14.05
C TRP A 36 3.70 13.27 -12.53
N TYR A 37 4.41 12.27 -12.02
CA TYR A 37 4.71 12.14 -10.59
C TYR A 37 5.52 13.34 -10.04
N THR A 38 6.47 13.84 -10.81
CA THR A 38 7.24 15.02 -10.42
C THR A 38 6.45 16.33 -10.50
N ARG A 39 5.53 16.47 -11.44
CA ARG A 39 4.72 17.70 -11.60
C ARG A 39 3.49 17.71 -10.72
N ALA A 40 2.77 16.58 -10.62
CA ALA A 40 1.52 16.48 -9.86
C ALA A 40 1.77 16.33 -8.36
N LEU A 41 2.71 15.46 -7.98
CA LEU A 41 2.96 15.11 -6.59
C LEU A 41 4.27 15.68 -6.03
N ASP A 42 5.04 16.41 -6.82
CA ASP A 42 6.33 16.99 -6.41
C ASP A 42 7.38 15.95 -6.01
N LEU A 43 7.22 14.68 -6.40
CA LEU A 43 8.19 13.65 -6.08
C LEU A 43 9.54 13.93 -6.75
N GLN A 44 10.61 13.60 -6.07
CA GLN A 44 11.97 13.80 -6.57
C GLN A 44 12.51 12.50 -7.16
N VAL A 45 13.30 12.65 -8.24
CA VAL A 45 13.98 11.51 -8.88
C VAL A 45 15.24 11.17 -8.09
N VAL A 46 15.32 9.97 -7.55
CA VAL A 46 16.51 9.43 -6.88
C VAL A 46 17.47 8.85 -7.90
N ASP A 47 16.98 8.03 -8.82
CA ASP A 47 17.75 7.42 -9.90
C ASP A 47 16.83 7.06 -11.08
N LYS A 48 17.41 6.92 -12.27
CA LYS A 48 16.70 6.53 -13.48
C LYS A 48 17.61 5.81 -14.45
N ASN A 49 17.11 4.72 -15.01
CA ASN A 49 17.69 4.07 -16.18
C ASN A 49 16.63 3.92 -17.29
N GLN A 50 16.89 3.06 -18.27
CA GLN A 50 16.03 2.89 -19.44
C GLN A 50 14.64 2.32 -19.10
N ASP A 51 14.55 1.46 -18.07
CA ASP A 51 13.34 0.68 -17.74
C ASP A 51 12.82 0.94 -16.32
N LEU A 52 13.50 1.72 -15.51
CA LEU A 52 13.20 1.96 -14.11
C LEU A 52 13.46 3.41 -13.72
N ALA A 53 12.56 4.03 -12.98
CA ALA A 53 12.78 5.28 -12.28
C ALA A 53 12.42 5.11 -10.80
N LEU A 54 13.26 5.66 -9.93
CA LEU A 54 13.12 5.63 -8.48
C LEU A 54 12.77 7.03 -7.99
N LEU A 55 11.71 7.13 -7.21
CA LEU A 55 11.16 8.39 -6.73
C LEU A 55 11.12 8.41 -5.21
N THR A 56 11.31 9.60 -4.64
CA THR A 56 11.18 9.87 -3.20
C THR A 56 10.23 11.04 -2.94
N CYS A 57 9.57 10.99 -1.80
CA CYS A 57 8.75 12.08 -1.27
C CYS A 57 9.60 13.19 -0.61
N GLY A 58 10.79 12.88 -0.14
CA GLY A 58 11.58 13.84 0.63
C GLY A 58 13.07 13.52 0.78
N GLY A 59 13.75 14.36 1.55
CA GLY A 59 15.19 14.54 1.59
C GLY A 59 16.02 13.46 2.28
N ASP A 60 15.46 12.37 2.72
CA ASP A 60 16.20 11.25 3.35
C ASP A 60 16.77 10.24 2.33
N HIS A 61 16.60 10.50 1.03
CA HIS A 61 17.00 9.62 -0.07
C HIS A 61 16.37 8.23 -0.04
N HIS A 62 15.29 8.08 0.70
CA HIS A 62 14.46 6.88 0.70
C HIS A 62 13.73 6.76 -0.64
N VAL A 63 13.54 5.55 -1.12
CA VAL A 63 12.72 5.30 -2.31
C VAL A 63 11.30 4.98 -1.85
N ASP A 64 10.33 5.81 -2.24
CA ASP A 64 8.93 5.64 -1.92
C ASP A 64 8.15 4.96 -3.04
N LEU A 65 8.59 5.18 -4.28
CA LEU A 65 7.94 4.61 -5.46
C LEU A 65 8.96 4.23 -6.53
N ALA A 66 8.85 3.03 -7.06
CA ALA A 66 9.57 2.60 -8.24
C ALA A 66 8.61 2.49 -9.44
N LEU A 67 8.90 3.20 -10.52
CA LEU A 67 8.18 3.13 -11.79
C LEU A 67 8.94 2.21 -12.73
N ARG A 68 8.32 1.12 -13.17
CA ARG A 68 8.91 0.19 -14.13
C ARG A 68 8.19 0.27 -15.47
N LEU A 69 8.97 0.43 -16.54
CA LEU A 69 8.41 0.35 -17.90
C LEU A 69 7.84 -1.04 -18.14
N ASP A 70 6.59 -1.10 -18.55
CA ASP A 70 5.97 -2.37 -18.93
C ASP A 70 6.42 -2.82 -20.33
N THR A 71 7.29 -3.80 -20.37
CA THR A 71 7.76 -4.43 -21.61
C THR A 71 6.90 -5.63 -22.04
N GLN A 72 5.93 -6.03 -21.22
CA GLN A 72 5.11 -7.23 -21.46
C GLN A 72 3.71 -6.92 -22.02
N GLY A 73 3.34 -5.63 -22.12
CA GLY A 73 2.08 -5.19 -22.69
C GLY A 73 0.86 -5.28 -21.76
N THR A 74 1.06 -5.49 -20.45
CA THR A 74 0.03 -5.32 -19.42
C THR A 74 -0.20 -3.86 -19.09
N GLY A 75 0.85 -3.06 -19.25
CA GLY A 75 0.84 -1.60 -19.29
C GLY A 75 0.71 -0.90 -17.96
N ARG A 76 0.32 -1.58 -16.89
CA ARG A 76 0.03 -0.99 -15.59
C ARG A 76 -0.06 -2.05 -14.49
N GLY A 77 -0.21 -1.59 -13.26
CA GLY A 77 -0.47 -2.44 -12.10
C GLY A 77 0.75 -2.71 -11.26
N LEU A 78 0.56 -3.52 -10.24
CA LEU A 78 1.56 -3.80 -9.22
C LEU A 78 2.52 -4.90 -9.67
N GLU A 79 3.82 -4.62 -9.58
CA GLU A 79 4.87 -5.64 -9.73
C GLU A 79 5.26 -6.22 -8.38
N SER A 80 5.50 -5.36 -7.38
CA SER A 80 5.86 -5.75 -6.02
C SER A 80 5.52 -4.64 -5.02
N TYR A 81 5.44 -5.02 -3.76
CA TYR A 81 5.42 -4.09 -2.64
C TYR A 81 6.38 -4.57 -1.56
N SER A 82 7.00 -3.63 -0.86
CA SER A 82 8.16 -3.91 -0.02
C SER A 82 7.95 -3.39 1.39
N PHE A 83 8.24 -4.23 2.37
CA PHE A 83 8.29 -3.84 3.78
C PHE A 83 9.74 -3.79 4.26
N GLY A 84 10.02 -2.84 5.14
CA GLY A 84 11.33 -2.68 5.77
C GLY A 84 11.53 -3.60 6.96
N ILE A 85 12.79 -3.97 7.22
CA ILE A 85 13.25 -4.60 8.45
C ILE A 85 14.62 -4.05 8.84
N ASP A 86 14.88 -3.86 10.14
CA ASP A 86 16.14 -3.31 10.61
C ASP A 86 17.28 -4.32 10.53
N GLY A 87 18.25 -4.01 9.66
CA GLY A 87 19.52 -4.72 9.53
C GLY A 87 19.44 -6.07 8.80
N THR A 88 20.50 -6.36 8.06
CA THR A 88 20.60 -7.60 7.25
C THR A 88 20.57 -8.87 8.10
N GLN A 89 21.09 -8.85 9.34
CA GLN A 89 21.01 -10.00 10.25
C GLN A 89 19.56 -10.32 10.66
N SER A 90 18.70 -9.28 10.84
CA SER A 90 17.28 -9.47 11.13
C SER A 90 16.56 -10.08 9.94
N LEU A 91 16.90 -9.68 8.72
CA LEU A 91 16.38 -10.24 7.48
C LEU A 91 16.71 -11.73 7.34
N GLU A 92 17.97 -12.13 7.63
CA GLU A 92 18.37 -13.53 7.61
C GLU A 92 17.62 -14.37 8.63
N ASN A 93 17.46 -13.86 9.86
CA ASN A 93 16.70 -14.53 10.91
C ASN A 93 15.23 -14.70 10.51
N LEU A 94 14.63 -13.67 9.90
CA LEU A 94 13.26 -13.74 9.38
C LEU A 94 13.15 -14.76 8.25
N ALA A 95 14.08 -14.74 7.29
CA ALA A 95 14.10 -15.70 6.19
C ALA A 95 14.19 -17.17 6.68
N ALA A 96 15.03 -17.42 7.69
CA ALA A 96 15.14 -18.74 8.33
C ALA A 96 13.81 -19.13 9.02
N THR A 97 13.19 -18.21 9.73
CA THR A 97 11.91 -18.43 10.42
C THR A 97 10.79 -18.74 9.42
N LEU A 98 10.67 -17.97 8.34
CA LEU A 98 9.67 -18.19 7.29
C LEU A 98 9.83 -19.56 6.64
N ARG A 99 11.09 -19.95 6.31
CA ARG A 99 11.37 -21.29 5.75
C ARG A 99 11.00 -22.41 6.72
N ALA A 100 11.34 -22.26 8.01
CA ALA A 100 10.96 -23.23 9.04
C ALA A 100 9.44 -23.36 9.22
N ARG A 101 8.69 -22.34 8.87
CA ARG A 101 7.22 -22.32 8.87
C ARG A 101 6.62 -22.79 7.54
N GLY A 102 7.45 -23.24 6.59
CA GLY A 102 7.02 -23.77 5.30
C GLY A 102 6.81 -22.74 4.19
N THR A 103 7.19 -21.48 4.41
CA THR A 103 7.10 -20.43 3.39
C THR A 103 8.33 -20.49 2.47
N GLU A 104 8.09 -20.50 1.15
CA GLU A 104 9.18 -20.36 0.18
C GLU A 104 9.71 -18.93 0.19
N VAL A 105 11.01 -18.78 0.45
CA VAL A 105 11.68 -17.48 0.52
C VAL A 105 12.84 -17.47 -0.45
N LYS A 106 12.82 -16.54 -1.39
CA LYS A 106 13.89 -16.32 -2.39
C LYS A 106 14.69 -15.09 -2.00
N ARG A 107 16.01 -15.17 -2.00
CA ARG A 107 16.86 -13.99 -1.94
C ARG A 107 16.82 -13.30 -3.30
N VAL A 108 16.69 -11.99 -3.30
CA VAL A 108 16.67 -11.18 -4.51
C VAL A 108 17.68 -10.04 -4.40
N SER A 109 18.27 -9.68 -5.53
CA SER A 109 19.03 -8.44 -5.62
C SER A 109 18.05 -7.31 -5.94
N VAL A 110 18.11 -6.23 -5.19
CA VAL A 110 17.40 -4.97 -5.46
C VAL A 110 18.47 -3.91 -5.66
N ASP A 111 18.49 -3.36 -6.86
CA ASP A 111 19.39 -2.25 -7.20
C ASP A 111 18.73 -0.92 -6.79
N LEU A 112 18.65 -0.72 -5.46
CA LEU A 112 18.05 0.45 -4.83
C LEU A 112 19.06 1.11 -3.89
N PRO A 113 19.18 2.44 -3.90
CA PRO A 113 20.03 3.17 -2.98
C PRO A 113 19.72 2.83 -1.52
N ALA A 114 20.75 2.62 -0.72
CA ALA A 114 20.68 2.32 0.71
C ALA A 114 19.90 1.03 1.08
N ILE A 115 19.69 0.11 0.15
CA ILE A 115 19.20 -1.24 0.43
C ILE A 115 20.34 -2.23 0.19
N ASP A 116 20.76 -2.93 1.26
CA ASP A 116 21.87 -3.88 1.20
C ASP A 116 21.41 -5.28 0.83
N ASP A 117 20.20 -5.67 1.24
CA ASP A 117 19.69 -7.02 1.08
C ASP A 117 18.17 -7.07 0.98
N ALA A 118 17.66 -8.09 0.31
CA ALA A 118 16.23 -8.33 0.15
C ALA A 118 15.86 -9.80 0.02
N ILE A 119 14.69 -10.14 0.53
CA ILE A 119 14.03 -11.42 0.28
C ILE A 119 12.66 -11.21 -0.35
N ARG A 120 12.19 -12.22 -1.06
CA ARG A 120 10.90 -12.21 -1.76
C ARG A 120 10.09 -13.42 -1.36
N VAL A 121 8.81 -13.17 -1.11
CA VAL A 121 7.79 -14.18 -0.89
C VAL A 121 6.69 -13.96 -1.92
N GLU A 122 6.21 -15.02 -2.55
CA GLU A 122 5.12 -14.94 -3.51
C GLU A 122 3.78 -14.92 -2.77
N THR A 123 2.93 -13.95 -3.09
CA THR A 123 1.59 -13.82 -2.50
C THR A 123 0.59 -14.77 -3.18
N PRO A 124 -0.60 -14.98 -2.61
CA PRO A 124 -1.65 -15.78 -3.24
C PRO A 124 -2.06 -15.32 -4.64
N THR A 125 -1.83 -14.05 -4.98
CA THR A 125 -2.13 -13.49 -6.30
C THR A 125 -0.95 -13.49 -7.25
N GLY A 126 0.21 -14.00 -6.84
CA GLY A 126 1.43 -14.01 -7.63
C GLY A 126 2.20 -12.68 -7.65
N VAL A 127 1.71 -11.65 -6.96
CA VAL A 127 2.49 -10.41 -6.73
C VAL A 127 3.64 -10.71 -5.78
N ALA A 128 4.75 -10.02 -5.93
CA ALA A 128 5.87 -10.16 -5.01
C ALA A 128 5.67 -9.35 -3.73
N PHE A 129 5.68 -10.01 -2.59
CA PHE A 129 5.94 -9.39 -1.30
C PHE A 129 7.44 -9.40 -1.06
N GLN A 130 8.05 -8.23 -0.93
CA GLN A 130 9.48 -8.10 -0.67
C GLN A 130 9.72 -7.61 0.75
N ILE A 131 10.83 -8.02 1.33
CA ILE A 131 11.31 -7.50 2.60
C ILE A 131 12.73 -7.04 2.36
N VAL A 132 13.00 -5.79 2.69
CA VAL A 132 14.28 -5.11 2.41
C VAL A 132 14.96 -4.70 3.70
N ALA A 133 16.28 -4.73 3.72
CA ALA A 133 17.08 -4.35 4.87
C ALA A 133 18.28 -3.49 4.46
N SER A 134 18.71 -2.63 5.39
CA SER A 134 19.97 -1.90 5.33
C SER A 134 20.66 -1.95 6.69
N ASP A 135 22.00 -2.06 6.68
CA ASP A 135 22.83 -1.94 7.87
C ASP A 135 23.29 -0.48 8.09
N GLU A 136 23.23 0.36 7.06
CA GLU A 136 23.70 1.74 7.12
C GLU A 136 22.64 2.72 7.63
N ARG A 137 21.36 2.43 7.34
CA ARG A 137 20.24 3.21 7.88
C ARG A 137 19.09 2.30 8.28
N PRO A 138 18.32 2.63 9.33
CA PRO A 138 17.10 1.92 9.64
C PRO A 138 16.11 2.04 8.47
N THR A 139 15.61 0.89 7.98
CA THR A 139 14.46 0.87 7.08
C THR A 139 13.18 1.15 7.89
N GLY A 140 12.12 1.58 7.24
CA GLY A 140 10.84 1.78 7.89
C GLY A 140 10.76 2.97 8.85
N VAL A 141 11.76 3.85 8.87
CA VAL A 141 11.66 5.13 9.58
C VAL A 141 10.78 6.05 8.74
N ARG A 142 9.55 6.26 9.23
CA ARG A 142 8.59 7.14 8.56
C ARG A 142 8.98 8.60 8.73
N ASN A 143 8.95 9.35 7.65
CA ASN A 143 8.95 10.79 7.75
C ASN A 143 7.67 11.27 8.47
N THR A 144 7.81 12.28 9.31
CA THR A 144 6.69 12.84 10.09
C THR A 144 6.32 14.24 9.66
N ALA A 145 7.10 14.82 8.75
CA ALA A 145 6.87 16.15 8.19
C ALA A 145 7.44 16.22 6.79
N ARG A 146 6.83 17.03 5.94
CA ARG A 146 7.35 17.30 4.59
C ARG A 146 8.71 18.01 4.67
N ASP A 147 9.60 17.60 3.79
CA ASP A 147 10.93 18.21 3.68
C ASP A 147 10.87 19.56 2.96
N GLN A 148 10.24 19.59 1.80
CA GLN A 148 10.09 20.81 1.00
C GLN A 148 8.95 20.72 -0.01
N GLY A 149 8.48 21.86 -0.48
CA GLY A 149 7.43 21.92 -1.50
C GLY A 149 6.08 21.40 -1.01
N VAL A 150 5.37 20.71 -1.90
CA VAL A 150 4.06 20.11 -1.62
C VAL A 150 4.08 18.59 -1.79
N ALA A 151 5.25 17.98 -1.87
CA ALA A 151 5.35 16.52 -1.94
C ALA A 151 4.66 15.86 -0.73
N PRO A 152 4.00 14.72 -0.90
CA PRO A 152 3.64 13.86 0.23
C PRO A 152 4.86 13.60 1.12
N ILE A 153 4.64 13.24 2.36
CA ILE A 153 5.75 13.04 3.30
C ILE A 153 6.33 11.62 3.26
N ASP A 154 5.54 10.65 2.79
CA ASP A 154 5.97 9.25 2.75
C ASP A 154 4.97 8.38 1.98
N THR A 155 5.36 7.13 1.63
CA THR A 155 4.43 6.06 1.26
C THR A 155 3.66 5.60 2.50
N ASP A 156 2.34 5.42 2.38
CA ASP A 156 1.50 5.13 3.55
C ASP A 156 1.02 3.68 3.60
N HIS A 157 0.20 3.28 2.65
CA HIS A 157 -0.39 1.95 2.58
C HIS A 157 -0.64 1.51 1.13
N MET A 158 -1.03 0.24 0.99
CA MET A 158 -1.45 -0.34 -0.30
C MET A 158 -2.88 -0.85 -0.20
N ASN A 159 -3.64 -0.73 -1.28
CA ASN A 159 -4.86 -1.49 -1.45
C ASN A 159 -4.74 -2.41 -2.66
N LEU A 160 -4.86 -3.70 -2.41
CA LEU A 160 -4.67 -4.76 -3.38
C LEU A 160 -6.01 -5.29 -3.88
N LEU A 161 -5.98 -5.95 -5.02
CA LEU A 161 -7.12 -6.69 -5.54
C LEU A 161 -6.84 -8.20 -5.51
N ALA A 162 -7.80 -8.97 -5.01
CA ALA A 162 -7.70 -10.42 -4.95
C ALA A 162 -9.07 -11.08 -5.16
N PRO A 163 -9.12 -12.25 -5.83
CA PRO A 163 -10.37 -13.01 -5.96
C PRO A 163 -10.85 -13.59 -4.61
N ASP A 164 -9.95 -13.89 -3.70
CA ASP A 164 -10.22 -14.40 -2.35
C ASP A 164 -9.63 -13.45 -1.30
N VAL A 165 -10.42 -12.47 -0.88
CA VAL A 165 -10.02 -11.44 0.09
C VAL A 165 -9.68 -12.07 1.44
N LYS A 166 -10.54 -12.96 1.95
CA LYS A 166 -10.32 -13.59 3.23
C LYS A 166 -9.09 -14.49 3.23
N GLY A 167 -8.93 -15.30 2.20
CA GLY A 167 -7.75 -16.16 2.04
C GLY A 167 -6.46 -15.35 1.96
N TYR A 168 -6.49 -14.18 1.33
CA TYR A 168 -5.32 -13.29 1.31
C TYR A 168 -5.02 -12.68 2.69
N ALA A 169 -6.03 -12.19 3.40
CA ALA A 169 -5.87 -11.65 4.75
C ALA A 169 -5.36 -12.74 5.73
N ASP A 170 -5.93 -13.94 5.67
CA ASP A 170 -5.48 -15.11 6.45
C ASP A 170 -4.02 -15.49 6.12
N TRP A 171 -3.62 -15.38 4.85
CA TRP A 171 -2.23 -15.62 4.42
C TRP A 171 -1.27 -14.59 5.01
N LEU A 172 -1.59 -13.29 4.99
CA LEU A 172 -0.80 -12.25 5.65
C LEU A 172 -0.67 -12.51 7.16
N GLY A 173 -1.77 -12.89 7.80
CA GLY A 173 -1.80 -13.23 9.23
C GLY A 173 -0.95 -14.45 9.56
N THR A 174 -1.09 -15.55 8.82
CA THR A 174 -0.37 -16.80 9.10
C THR A 174 1.10 -16.71 8.72
N THR A 175 1.46 -16.00 7.66
CA THR A 175 2.83 -15.88 7.16
C THR A 175 3.64 -14.85 7.93
N PHE A 176 3.08 -13.67 8.21
CA PHE A 176 3.82 -12.54 8.78
C PHE A 176 3.26 -12.05 10.12
N GLY A 177 2.07 -12.46 10.51
CA GLY A 177 1.44 -12.03 11.76
C GLY A 177 0.69 -10.69 11.63
N PHE A 178 0.23 -10.32 10.42
CA PHE A 178 -0.70 -9.20 10.26
C PHE A 178 -1.98 -9.48 11.04
N ALA A 179 -2.55 -8.45 11.64
CA ALA A 179 -3.90 -8.49 12.19
C ALA A 179 -4.88 -7.87 11.19
N THR A 180 -6.10 -8.39 11.16
CA THR A 180 -7.20 -7.77 10.40
C THR A 180 -7.90 -6.78 11.30
N SER A 181 -7.97 -5.52 10.89
CA SER A 181 -8.68 -4.45 11.60
C SER A 181 -10.17 -4.54 11.36
N ASP A 182 -10.55 -4.49 10.10
CA ASP A 182 -11.93 -4.44 9.63
C ASP A 182 -12.11 -5.35 8.41
N ALA A 183 -13.35 -5.82 8.20
CA ALA A 183 -13.74 -6.52 6.99
C ALA A 183 -15.17 -6.15 6.57
N VAL A 184 -15.45 -6.27 5.28
CA VAL A 184 -16.81 -6.15 4.72
C VAL A 184 -17.26 -7.52 4.25
N GLU A 185 -18.36 -7.99 4.80
CA GLU A 185 -18.94 -9.28 4.43
C GLU A 185 -20.16 -9.09 3.52
N GLY A 186 -20.13 -9.76 2.39
CA GLY A 186 -21.21 -9.86 1.42
C GLY A 186 -21.74 -11.28 1.30
N PRO A 187 -22.69 -11.52 0.39
CA PRO A 187 -23.30 -12.85 0.19
C PRO A 187 -22.31 -13.94 -0.21
N ASP A 188 -21.26 -13.57 -0.94
CA ASP A 188 -20.27 -14.48 -1.51
C ASP A 188 -18.96 -14.55 -0.69
N GLY A 189 -18.94 -13.95 0.50
CA GLY A 189 -17.78 -13.88 1.39
C GLY A 189 -17.29 -12.45 1.62
N TRP A 190 -16.01 -12.29 1.96
CA TRP A 190 -15.45 -10.97 2.21
C TRP A 190 -15.23 -10.19 0.90
N GLY A 191 -15.88 -9.04 0.80
CA GLY A 191 -15.69 -8.08 -0.30
C GLY A 191 -14.49 -7.16 -0.10
N ALA A 192 -14.09 -6.91 1.16
CA ALA A 192 -12.90 -6.13 1.49
C ALA A 192 -12.37 -6.52 2.88
N ALA A 193 -11.07 -6.30 3.11
CA ALA A 193 -10.42 -6.43 4.41
C ALA A 193 -9.30 -5.39 4.54
N TRP A 194 -9.07 -4.91 5.76
CA TRP A 194 -7.98 -4.02 6.12
C TRP A 194 -7.08 -4.72 7.12
N THR A 195 -5.79 -4.84 6.80
CA THR A 195 -4.82 -5.58 7.62
C THR A 195 -3.63 -4.70 7.97
N HIS A 196 -3.06 -4.91 9.16
CA HIS A 196 -1.94 -4.13 9.65
C HIS A 196 -0.87 -4.99 10.32
N ILE A 197 0.36 -4.53 10.23
CA ILE A 197 1.55 -5.04 10.95
C ILE A 197 2.18 -3.94 11.80
N THR A 198 1.83 -2.69 11.54
CA THR A 198 2.18 -1.50 12.32
C THR A 198 1.05 -1.08 13.24
N ALA A 199 1.16 0.07 13.91
CA ALA A 199 0.09 0.63 14.71
C ALA A 199 -1.03 1.30 13.90
N GLN A 200 -0.85 1.50 12.59
CA GLN A 200 -1.88 2.08 11.74
C GLN A 200 -3.11 1.17 11.64
N HIS A 201 -4.24 1.76 11.29
CA HIS A 201 -5.45 0.98 11.02
C HIS A 201 -5.21 -0.08 9.93
N HIS A 202 -4.49 0.26 8.90
CA HIS A 202 -4.05 -0.70 7.89
C HIS A 202 -2.76 -0.27 7.19
N ASP A 203 -1.94 -1.26 6.89
CA ASP A 203 -0.78 -1.15 6.00
C ASP A 203 -1.09 -1.77 4.63
N VAL A 204 -1.95 -2.81 4.62
CA VAL A 204 -2.41 -3.49 3.41
C VAL A 204 -3.91 -3.71 3.49
N ALA A 205 -4.65 -3.07 2.60
CA ALA A 205 -6.05 -3.39 2.34
C ALA A 205 -6.17 -4.34 1.15
N ILE A 206 -7.23 -5.14 1.12
CA ILE A 206 -7.54 -6.09 0.05
C ILE A 206 -9.01 -5.89 -0.32
N MET A 207 -9.30 -5.73 -1.62
CA MET A 207 -10.67 -5.70 -2.14
C MET A 207 -10.91 -6.84 -3.13
N ALA A 208 -12.15 -7.30 -3.21
CA ALA A 208 -12.53 -8.34 -4.15
C ALA A 208 -12.45 -7.87 -5.61
N THR A 209 -12.03 -8.77 -6.49
CA THR A 209 -12.07 -8.58 -7.94
C THR A 209 -12.45 -9.88 -8.64
N ASP A 210 -13.26 -9.76 -9.68
CA ASP A 210 -13.55 -10.88 -10.60
C ASP A 210 -12.48 -10.99 -11.72
N ASP A 211 -11.66 -9.95 -11.90
CA ASP A 211 -10.59 -9.94 -12.89
C ASP A 211 -9.26 -10.43 -12.28
N PRO A 212 -8.83 -11.65 -12.59
CA PRO A 212 -7.59 -12.19 -12.04
C PRO A 212 -6.33 -11.52 -12.60
N SER A 213 -6.45 -10.64 -13.58
CA SER A 213 -5.30 -9.89 -14.12
C SER A 213 -5.00 -8.61 -13.35
N THR A 214 -5.99 -8.05 -12.63
CA THR A 214 -5.80 -6.85 -11.82
C THR A 214 -5.29 -7.19 -10.42
N ARG A 215 -4.37 -6.37 -9.90
CA ARG A 215 -3.72 -6.60 -8.60
C ARG A 215 -3.69 -5.38 -7.72
N LEU A 216 -3.73 -4.19 -8.28
CA LEU A 216 -3.61 -2.93 -7.59
C LEU A 216 -4.93 -2.16 -7.64
N HIS A 217 -5.51 -1.84 -6.48
CA HIS A 217 -6.53 -0.81 -6.39
C HIS A 217 -5.88 0.57 -6.30
N HIS A 218 -4.98 0.79 -5.34
CA HIS A 218 -4.18 2.00 -5.23
C HIS A 218 -2.90 1.81 -4.41
N VAL A 219 -1.93 2.71 -4.64
CA VAL A 219 -0.85 3.03 -3.71
C VAL A 219 -1.19 4.36 -3.04
N ALA A 220 -1.00 4.44 -1.72
CA ALA A 220 -1.31 5.63 -0.94
C ALA A 220 -0.05 6.34 -0.47
N PHE A 221 -0.08 7.67 -0.51
CA PHE A 221 0.94 8.55 0.03
C PHE A 221 0.39 9.39 1.19
N LEU A 222 1.20 9.59 2.21
CA LEU A 222 0.85 10.31 3.41
C LEU A 222 0.99 11.83 3.21
N ALA A 223 -0.07 12.57 3.43
CA ALA A 223 -0.03 14.01 3.64
C ALA A 223 0.05 14.32 5.13
N GLU A 224 0.68 15.43 5.49
CA GLU A 224 0.85 15.88 6.87
C GLU A 224 -0.51 16.08 7.58
N ASP A 225 -1.41 16.73 6.87
CA ASP A 225 -2.79 17.01 7.32
C ASP A 225 -3.71 17.32 6.12
N LEU A 226 -4.94 17.71 6.44
CA LEU A 226 -5.94 18.11 5.44
C LEU A 226 -5.55 19.37 4.65
N ASN A 227 -4.81 20.32 5.24
CA ASN A 227 -4.37 21.51 4.52
C ASN A 227 -3.32 21.14 3.49
N HIS A 228 -2.35 20.29 3.87
CA HIS A 228 -1.35 19.77 2.95
C HIS A 228 -2.00 18.96 1.80
N MET A 229 -3.00 18.14 2.09
CA MET A 229 -3.79 17.45 1.06
C MET A 229 -4.45 18.44 0.09
N GLY A 230 -4.97 19.57 0.58
CA GLY A 230 -5.50 20.65 -0.23
C GLY A 230 -4.45 21.30 -1.14
N GLU A 231 -3.22 21.53 -0.64
CA GLU A 231 -2.10 22.06 -1.43
C GLU A 231 -1.70 21.08 -2.56
N ILE A 232 -1.69 19.77 -2.28
CA ILE A 232 -1.45 18.74 -3.29
C ILE A 232 -2.56 18.75 -4.34
N ALA A 233 -3.84 18.83 -3.92
CA ALA A 233 -4.99 18.91 -4.84
C ALA A 233 -4.90 20.14 -5.75
N ASP A 234 -4.56 21.31 -5.19
CA ASP A 234 -4.36 22.55 -5.95
C ASP A 234 -3.24 22.39 -6.98
N ARG A 235 -2.15 21.72 -6.61
CA ARG A 235 -1.05 21.46 -7.53
C ARG A 235 -1.46 20.57 -8.69
N ILE A 236 -2.16 19.47 -8.41
CA ILE A 236 -2.70 18.55 -9.43
C ILE A 236 -3.59 19.32 -10.41
N CYS A 237 -4.57 20.06 -9.89
CA CYS A 237 -5.57 20.76 -10.71
C CYS A 237 -4.98 21.98 -11.45
N SER A 238 -4.17 22.82 -10.79
CA SER A 238 -3.66 24.08 -11.35
C SER A 238 -2.59 23.87 -12.43
N ARG A 239 -1.85 22.78 -12.37
CA ARG A 239 -0.86 22.43 -13.39
C ARG A 239 -1.47 21.84 -14.66
N GLY A 240 -2.81 21.67 -14.69
CA GLY A 240 -3.50 21.03 -15.80
C GLY A 240 -3.05 19.59 -16.03
N VAL A 241 -2.50 18.97 -15.00
CA VAL A 241 -1.94 17.62 -15.06
C VAL A 241 -3.07 16.61 -15.10
N ASP A 242 -4.07 16.81 -14.22
CA ASP A 242 -5.24 15.92 -14.20
C ASP A 242 -6.40 16.51 -13.37
N ARG A 243 -7.43 15.72 -13.18
CA ARG A 243 -8.52 15.96 -12.26
C ARG A 243 -8.49 14.92 -11.15
N CYS A 244 -8.88 15.33 -9.94
CA CYS A 244 -9.13 14.37 -8.88
C CYS A 244 -10.23 13.39 -9.31
N GLU A 245 -9.99 12.10 -9.14
CA GLU A 245 -10.98 11.06 -9.45
C GLU A 245 -12.10 11.10 -8.41
N TRP A 246 -11.73 11.18 -7.11
CA TRP A 246 -12.69 11.23 -6.02
C TRP A 246 -12.05 11.86 -4.75
N GLY A 247 -12.82 12.67 -4.04
CA GLY A 247 -12.37 13.37 -2.81
C GLY A 247 -12.21 14.88 -3.10
N ILE A 248 -11.75 15.69 -2.16
CA ILE A 248 -11.28 15.31 -0.82
C ILE A 248 -12.49 14.83 0.00
N GLY A 249 -12.35 13.72 0.67
CA GLY A 249 -13.38 13.09 1.49
C GLY A 249 -12.82 12.55 2.80
N LYS A 250 -13.69 11.89 3.58
CA LYS A 250 -13.33 11.21 4.81
C LYS A 250 -14.03 9.86 4.89
N HIS A 251 -13.26 8.80 5.12
CA HIS A 251 -13.82 7.50 5.48
C HIS A 251 -14.37 7.53 6.91
N GLY A 252 -15.43 6.83 7.17
CA GLY A 252 -16.04 6.76 8.50
C GLY A 252 -15.98 5.34 9.04
N GLY A 253 -15.17 5.11 10.07
CA GLY A 253 -14.96 3.78 10.64
C GLY A 253 -13.80 3.06 10.01
N LEU A 254 -13.51 2.95 8.86
CA LEU A 254 -12.45 2.21 8.15
C LEU A 254 -11.07 2.89 8.25
N GLY A 255 -10.58 3.12 9.47
CA GLY A 255 -9.39 3.92 9.73
C GLY A 255 -9.65 5.42 9.77
N ALA A 256 -10.87 5.88 9.51
CA ALA A 256 -11.34 7.26 9.58
C ALA A 256 -10.42 8.30 8.90
N ASN A 257 -9.64 7.87 7.92
CA ASN A 257 -8.69 8.72 7.20
C ASN A 257 -9.38 9.67 6.21
N ASN A 258 -8.73 10.80 5.95
CA ASN A 258 -9.07 11.64 4.81
C ASN A 258 -8.45 11.05 3.55
N PHE A 259 -9.12 11.21 2.40
CA PHE A 259 -8.68 10.65 1.14
C PHE A 259 -8.85 11.61 -0.03
N LEU A 260 -7.97 11.48 -1.00
CA LEU A 260 -8.05 12.09 -2.32
C LEU A 260 -7.47 11.10 -3.32
N TYR A 261 -8.27 10.70 -4.30
CA TYR A 261 -7.86 9.76 -5.36
C TYR A 261 -7.60 10.46 -6.67
N VAL A 262 -6.53 10.08 -7.32
CA VAL A 262 -6.17 10.50 -8.67
C VAL A 262 -5.66 9.29 -9.46
N LYS A 263 -5.58 9.42 -10.80
CA LYS A 263 -4.96 8.40 -11.66
C LYS A 263 -3.73 8.96 -12.35
N ASP A 264 -2.69 8.12 -12.41
CA ASP A 264 -1.51 8.42 -13.22
C ASP A 264 -1.81 8.22 -14.73
N PRO A 265 -0.92 8.63 -15.64
CA PRO A 265 -1.11 8.47 -17.08
C PRO A 265 -1.26 7.03 -17.55
N SER A 266 -0.82 6.07 -16.77
CA SER A 266 -1.00 4.64 -17.02
C SER A 266 -2.29 4.08 -16.41
N ASN A 267 -3.11 4.96 -15.78
CA ASN A 267 -4.35 4.63 -15.11
C ASN A 267 -4.16 3.80 -13.82
N ASN A 268 -2.95 3.84 -13.21
CA ASN A 268 -2.78 3.38 -11.83
C ASN A 268 -3.39 4.40 -10.88
N ARG A 269 -4.14 3.95 -9.89
CA ARG A 269 -4.75 4.84 -8.89
C ARG A 269 -3.76 5.15 -7.78
N VAL A 270 -3.68 6.42 -7.44
CA VAL A 270 -2.92 6.97 -6.32
C VAL A 270 -3.91 7.58 -5.32
N GLU A 271 -3.73 7.29 -4.05
CA GLU A 271 -4.41 7.95 -2.95
C GLU A 271 -3.45 8.94 -2.27
N ILE A 272 -3.96 10.11 -1.91
CA ILE A 272 -3.33 10.96 -0.90
C ILE A 272 -4.15 10.79 0.37
N ASN A 273 -3.50 10.37 1.44
CA ASN A 273 -4.11 10.00 2.70
C ASN A 273 -3.62 10.91 3.84
N SER A 274 -4.47 11.17 4.82
CA SER A 274 -4.08 11.82 6.08
C SER A 274 -4.98 11.41 7.23
N ASN A 275 -4.48 11.56 8.45
CA ASN A 275 -5.26 11.35 9.68
C ASN A 275 -5.85 9.94 9.81
N MET A 276 -5.12 8.91 9.41
CA MET A 276 -5.53 7.53 9.67
C MET A 276 -5.48 7.22 11.16
N ASP A 277 -6.50 6.53 11.66
CA ASP A 277 -6.56 6.06 13.03
C ASP A 277 -5.49 4.99 13.31
N GLU A 278 -5.03 4.93 14.56
CA GLU A 278 -4.25 3.80 15.07
C GLU A 278 -5.18 2.66 15.50
N ASN A 279 -4.74 1.43 15.31
CA ASN A 279 -5.49 0.23 15.65
C ASN A 279 -4.67 -0.72 16.55
N PRO A 280 -5.08 -0.93 17.81
CA PRO A 280 -4.43 -1.90 18.68
C PRO A 280 -4.56 -3.33 18.12
N PHE A 281 -3.49 -4.12 18.19
CA PHE A 281 -3.48 -5.50 17.71
C PHE A 281 -4.49 -6.42 18.41
N GLU A 282 -4.83 -6.11 19.64
CA GLU A 282 -5.78 -6.87 20.45
C GLU A 282 -7.24 -6.51 20.13
N ARG A 283 -7.46 -5.48 19.30
CA ARG A 283 -8.82 -5.11 18.87
C ARG A 283 -9.41 -6.26 18.04
N PRO A 284 -10.60 -6.75 18.39
CA PRO A 284 -11.31 -7.71 17.56
C PRO A 284 -11.61 -7.13 16.18
N VAL A 285 -11.58 -8.00 15.17
CA VAL A 285 -12.00 -7.62 13.80
C VAL A 285 -13.43 -7.09 13.83
N GLU A 286 -13.67 -5.91 13.27
CA GLU A 286 -15.03 -5.41 13.05
C GLU A 286 -15.50 -5.80 11.64
N ILE A 287 -16.61 -6.54 11.58
CA ILE A 287 -17.18 -7.01 10.31
C ILE A 287 -18.40 -6.15 9.97
N TYR A 288 -18.36 -5.48 8.85
CA TYR A 288 -19.43 -4.64 8.31
C TYR A 288 -20.22 -5.39 7.26
N SER A 289 -21.55 -5.20 7.24
CA SER A 289 -22.35 -5.57 6.07
C SER A 289 -22.15 -4.56 4.92
N ALA A 290 -22.39 -4.98 3.68
CA ALA A 290 -22.21 -4.13 2.52
C ALA A 290 -23.00 -2.81 2.60
N ASP A 291 -24.25 -2.83 3.08
CA ASP A 291 -25.08 -1.63 3.26
C ASP A 291 -24.57 -0.67 4.35
N ARG A 292 -23.88 -1.19 5.36
CA ARG A 292 -23.20 -0.38 6.36
C ARG A 292 -21.92 0.24 5.79
N PHE A 293 -21.18 -0.52 4.99
CA PHE A 293 -19.99 -0.03 4.32
C PHE A 293 -20.25 1.17 3.42
N GLU A 294 -21.32 1.13 2.62
CA GLU A 294 -21.71 2.25 1.75
C GLU A 294 -21.91 3.58 2.51
N LYS A 295 -22.33 3.50 3.78
CA LYS A 295 -22.53 4.70 4.63
C LYS A 295 -21.22 5.25 5.19
N PHE A 296 -20.17 4.44 5.25
CA PHE A 296 -18.89 4.82 5.83
C PHE A 296 -17.81 5.13 4.80
N ILE A 297 -18.00 4.71 3.55
CA ILE A 297 -16.99 4.92 2.52
C ILE A 297 -16.71 6.42 2.26
N SER A 298 -17.69 7.29 2.50
CA SER A 298 -17.48 8.73 2.52
C SER A 298 -18.51 9.42 3.41
N VAL A 299 -18.06 9.99 4.53
CA VAL A 299 -18.95 10.64 5.51
C VAL A 299 -19.04 12.16 5.34
N TRP A 300 -18.14 12.79 4.58
CA TRP A 300 -18.16 14.25 4.36
C TRP A 300 -18.92 14.67 3.11
N ASN A 301 -18.85 13.86 2.07
CA ASN A 301 -19.63 14.11 0.87
C ASN A 301 -20.53 12.91 0.62
N PHE A 302 -21.79 13.17 0.35
CA PHE A 302 -22.77 12.14 0.02
C PHE A 302 -22.65 11.68 -1.45
N GLN A 303 -21.56 12.02 -2.13
CA GLN A 303 -21.29 11.52 -3.47
C GLN A 303 -20.73 10.10 -3.35
N PRO A 304 -21.37 9.13 -4.00
CA PRO A 304 -20.81 7.79 -4.08
C PRO A 304 -19.48 7.82 -4.83
N PRO A 305 -18.65 6.78 -4.68
CA PRO A 305 -17.49 6.63 -5.55
C PRO A 305 -17.91 6.72 -7.02
N PRO A 306 -17.05 7.26 -7.89
CA PRO A 306 -17.36 7.32 -9.31
C PRO A 306 -17.52 5.92 -9.91
N PRO A 307 -18.28 5.77 -11.02
CA PRO A 307 -18.40 4.47 -11.69
C PRO A 307 -17.04 3.88 -12.04
N GLY A 308 -16.84 2.61 -11.73
CA GLY A 308 -15.57 1.90 -11.97
C GLY A 308 -14.51 2.16 -10.91
N PHE A 309 -14.87 2.77 -9.78
CA PHE A 309 -13.91 2.98 -8.69
C PHE A 309 -13.41 1.66 -8.08
N GLU A 310 -14.25 0.63 -8.09
CA GLU A 310 -13.92 -0.74 -7.67
C GLU A 310 -12.87 -1.42 -8.59
N LEU A 311 -12.70 -0.90 -9.80
CA LEU A 311 -11.74 -1.45 -10.78
C LEU A 311 -10.33 -0.93 -10.48
N GLY A 312 -9.36 -1.82 -10.62
CA GLY A 312 -7.95 -1.49 -10.43
C GLY A 312 -7.09 -1.73 -11.67
N SER A 313 -5.81 -1.86 -11.43
CA SER A 313 -4.77 -2.11 -12.43
C SER A 313 -3.86 -3.29 -12.08
#